data_7b81e4a2d04f4b40837f1d72843f9904
#
_entry.id   7b81e4a2d04f4b40837f1d72843f9904
#
_cell.length_a   1.000
_cell.length_b   1.000
_cell.length_c   1.000
_cell.angle_alpha   90.00
_cell.angle_beta   90.00
_cell.angle_gamma   90.00
#
_symmetry.space_group_name_H-M   'P 1'
#
loop_
_entity.id
_entity.type
_entity.pdbx_description
1 polymer ?
#
loop_
_entity_poly.entity_id
_entity_poly.type
_entity_poly.pdbx_seq_one_letter_code
_entity_poly.pdbx_strand_id
1 'polypeptide(L)'
;KWANPEISIIIETELWPNIFHYCGKLNVPLVLASACVSDKSIKLYRMLLGLFQEAVSHGIVVGAQTEEEAKKFILMGASESRTFVTGNIKFDYSTPDGLIEKANMFKKKFALNRPIWVAGSTHKGEEKIILDAHKRIMKTYPDNLLIIAPRRPERFRSVQNLIHKRGFSCVSRSQNMQIFETTQVMLADTLGELPMFYSASSVAFVGGSLFKTGGHNLLEPASLNTPVITGPILYG
;
A
#
# COMPACT_ATOMS: atom_id res chain seq x y z
N LYS A 1 -7.66 -27.46 15.66
CA LYS A 1 -8.70 -28.24 16.40
C LYS A 1 -9.70 -27.34 17.14
N TRP A 2 -9.30 -26.20 17.77
CA TRP A 2 -10.27 -25.38 18.50
C TRP A 2 -11.04 -24.40 17.58
N ALA A 3 -10.50 -23.99 16.45
CA ALA A 3 -11.17 -23.07 15.53
C ALA A 3 -12.27 -23.74 14.69
N ASN A 4 -12.14 -25.05 14.40
CA ASN A 4 -13.06 -25.85 13.59
C ASN A 4 -13.68 -25.06 12.41
N PRO A 5 -12.87 -24.53 11.47
CA PRO A 5 -13.36 -23.66 10.40
C PRO A 5 -14.17 -24.46 9.37
N GLU A 6 -15.24 -23.88 8.84
CA GLU A 6 -16.02 -24.44 7.74
C GLU A 6 -15.33 -24.24 6.39
N ILE A 7 -14.46 -23.21 6.28
CA ILE A 7 -13.67 -22.87 5.10
C ILE A 7 -12.38 -22.17 5.53
N SER A 8 -11.32 -22.39 4.77
CA SER A 8 -10.05 -21.65 4.91
C SER A 8 -9.81 -20.80 3.67
N ILE A 9 -9.61 -19.50 3.84
CA ILE A 9 -9.31 -18.58 2.74
C ILE A 9 -7.92 -18.00 2.98
N ILE A 10 -7.04 -18.19 2.01
CA ILE A 10 -5.67 -17.67 2.02
C ILE A 10 -5.56 -16.62 0.92
N ILE A 11 -4.98 -15.47 1.24
CA ILE A 11 -4.88 -14.35 0.30
C ILE A 11 -3.43 -14.24 -0.22
N GLU A 12 -3.30 -14.00 -1.53
CA GLU A 12 -2.03 -13.81 -2.25
C GLU A 12 -1.12 -15.05 -2.25
N THR A 13 0.16 -14.87 -1.82
CA THR A 13 1.25 -15.86 -1.98
C THR A 13 1.51 -16.71 -0.74
N GLU A 14 0.64 -16.71 0.24
CA GLU A 14 0.84 -17.41 1.51
C GLU A 14 0.63 -18.93 1.37
N LEU A 15 1.56 -19.58 0.64
CA LEU A 15 1.52 -21.01 0.33
C LEU A 15 2.23 -21.83 1.41
N TRP A 16 1.52 -22.12 2.51
CA TRP A 16 2.03 -22.90 3.65
C TRP A 16 1.65 -24.38 3.55
N PRO A 17 2.57 -25.30 3.19
CA PRO A 17 2.26 -26.71 2.96
C PRO A 17 1.53 -27.38 4.13
N ASN A 18 1.89 -27.04 5.37
CA ASN A 18 1.24 -27.60 6.56
C ASN A 18 -0.23 -27.18 6.69
N ILE A 19 -0.58 -25.94 6.32
CA ILE A 19 -1.98 -25.50 6.34
C ILE A 19 -2.78 -26.31 5.32
N PHE A 20 -2.25 -26.45 4.11
CA PHE A 20 -2.87 -27.24 3.04
C PHE A 20 -3.09 -28.69 3.45
N HIS A 21 -2.03 -29.36 3.97
CA HIS A 21 -2.10 -30.73 4.47
C HIS A 21 -3.19 -30.91 5.54
N TYR A 22 -3.22 -30.01 6.54
CA TYR A 22 -4.22 -30.13 7.62
C TYR A 22 -5.63 -29.79 7.13
N CYS A 23 -5.81 -28.84 6.23
CA CYS A 23 -7.11 -28.58 5.60
C CYS A 23 -7.61 -29.84 4.87
N GLY A 24 -6.77 -30.47 4.08
CA GLY A 24 -7.12 -31.75 3.40
C GLY A 24 -7.45 -32.86 4.39
N LYS A 25 -6.61 -33.07 5.41
CA LYS A 25 -6.82 -34.10 6.43
C LYS A 25 -8.11 -33.93 7.25
N LEU A 26 -8.52 -32.69 7.44
CA LEU A 26 -9.74 -32.33 8.23
C LEU A 26 -10.96 -32.07 7.33
N ASN A 27 -10.84 -32.28 6.01
CA ASN A 27 -11.88 -31.98 5.02
C ASN A 27 -12.37 -30.52 5.08
N VAL A 28 -11.49 -29.57 5.40
CA VAL A 28 -11.78 -28.14 5.37
C VAL A 28 -11.54 -27.61 3.96
N PRO A 29 -12.56 -27.09 3.26
CA PRO A 29 -12.38 -26.47 1.96
C PRO A 29 -11.36 -25.34 2.01
N LEU A 30 -10.46 -25.27 1.01
CA LEU A 30 -9.41 -24.26 0.94
C LEU A 30 -9.55 -23.43 -0.34
N VAL A 31 -9.54 -22.14 -0.19
CA VAL A 31 -9.56 -21.15 -1.29
C VAL A 31 -8.31 -20.30 -1.24
N LEU A 32 -7.61 -20.21 -2.36
CA LEU A 32 -6.58 -19.21 -2.59
C LEU A 32 -7.23 -18.04 -3.32
N ALA A 33 -7.38 -16.90 -2.65
CA ALA A 33 -7.96 -15.70 -3.23
C ALA A 33 -6.86 -14.70 -3.64
N SER A 34 -7.03 -14.04 -4.78
CA SER A 34 -6.04 -13.10 -5.32
C SER A 34 -4.64 -13.74 -5.44
N ALA A 35 -4.61 -15.01 -5.89
CA ALA A 35 -3.42 -15.82 -5.89
C ALA A 35 -2.40 -15.32 -6.93
N CYS A 36 -1.16 -15.17 -6.50
CA CYS A 36 -0.02 -14.87 -7.35
C CYS A 36 1.24 -15.56 -6.83
N VAL A 37 2.21 -15.80 -7.70
CA VAL A 37 3.46 -16.46 -7.33
C VAL A 37 4.62 -15.90 -8.15
N SER A 38 5.72 -15.54 -7.50
CA SER A 38 6.89 -15.04 -8.20
C SER A 38 7.60 -16.15 -8.99
N ASP A 39 8.22 -15.79 -10.12
CA ASP A 39 8.96 -16.77 -10.95
C ASP A 39 10.12 -17.43 -10.18
N LYS A 40 10.69 -16.73 -9.19
CA LYS A 40 11.71 -17.32 -8.30
C LYS A 40 11.11 -18.40 -7.41
N SER A 41 9.91 -18.13 -6.86
CA SER A 41 9.20 -19.08 -5.98
C SER A 41 8.73 -20.31 -6.74
N ILE A 42 8.32 -20.18 -8.01
CA ILE A 42 7.93 -21.33 -8.85
C ILE A 42 9.06 -22.36 -8.94
N LYS A 43 10.30 -21.92 -9.15
CA LYS A 43 11.45 -22.83 -9.22
C LYS A 43 11.61 -23.65 -7.94
N LEU A 44 11.44 -22.99 -6.77
CA LEU A 44 11.50 -23.65 -5.47
C LEU A 44 10.31 -24.60 -5.26
N TYR A 45 9.11 -24.17 -5.59
CA TYR A 45 7.90 -24.99 -5.47
C TYR A 45 7.92 -26.21 -6.41
N ARG A 46 8.50 -26.09 -7.61
CA ARG A 46 8.72 -27.24 -8.51
C ARG A 46 9.67 -28.29 -7.93
N MET A 47 10.65 -27.90 -7.13
CA MET A 47 11.51 -28.85 -6.39
C MET A 47 10.75 -29.55 -5.25
N LEU A 48 9.72 -28.91 -4.71
CA LEU A 48 8.86 -29.41 -3.63
C LEU A 48 7.52 -29.95 -4.16
N LEU A 49 7.44 -30.26 -5.48
CA LEU A 49 6.21 -30.61 -6.19
C LEU A 49 5.41 -31.75 -5.50
N GLY A 50 6.08 -32.75 -4.92
CA GLY A 50 5.40 -33.84 -4.22
C GLY A 50 4.58 -33.36 -3.03
N LEU A 51 5.12 -32.46 -2.19
CA LEU A 51 4.40 -31.87 -1.07
C LEU A 51 3.30 -30.91 -1.53
N PHE A 52 3.53 -30.22 -2.65
CA PHE A 52 2.57 -29.29 -3.22
C PHE A 52 1.42 -30.00 -3.93
N GLN A 53 1.71 -31.04 -4.71
CA GLN A 53 0.69 -31.86 -5.40
C GLN A 53 -0.22 -32.56 -4.40
N GLU A 54 0.32 -33.11 -3.31
CA GLU A 54 -0.50 -33.65 -2.23
C GLU A 54 -1.40 -32.59 -1.63
N ALA A 55 -0.84 -31.43 -1.31
CA ALA A 55 -1.59 -30.33 -0.73
C ALA A 55 -2.68 -29.79 -1.67
N VAL A 56 -2.38 -29.66 -2.96
CA VAL A 56 -3.30 -29.13 -3.98
C VAL A 56 -4.35 -30.17 -4.41
N SER A 57 -4.04 -31.48 -4.33
CA SER A 57 -4.97 -32.57 -4.68
C SER A 57 -6.21 -32.62 -3.77
N HIS A 58 -6.17 -32.07 -2.59
CA HIS A 58 -7.28 -32.02 -1.62
C HIS A 58 -8.42 -31.04 -1.97
N GLY A 59 -8.48 -30.54 -3.21
CA GLY A 59 -9.66 -29.81 -3.68
C GLY A 59 -9.60 -28.31 -3.45
N ILE A 60 -8.42 -27.73 -3.57
CA ILE A 60 -8.21 -26.28 -3.49
C ILE A 60 -8.89 -25.58 -4.66
N VAL A 61 -9.56 -24.46 -4.40
CA VAL A 61 -10.02 -23.52 -5.41
C VAL A 61 -9.00 -22.37 -5.49
N VAL A 62 -8.56 -22.04 -6.69
CA VAL A 62 -7.59 -20.97 -6.94
C VAL A 62 -8.26 -19.83 -7.69
N GLY A 63 -8.35 -18.64 -7.06
CA GLY A 63 -8.69 -17.38 -7.69
C GLY A 63 -7.41 -16.60 -8.00
N ALA A 64 -6.88 -16.77 -9.20
CA ALA A 64 -5.63 -16.15 -9.64
C ALA A 64 -5.82 -14.67 -10.03
N GLN A 65 -4.77 -13.86 -9.88
CA GLN A 65 -4.81 -12.45 -10.24
C GLN A 65 -4.88 -12.23 -11.77
N THR A 66 -4.23 -13.08 -12.53
CA THR A 66 -4.15 -13.00 -14.00
C THR A 66 -4.17 -14.37 -14.64
N GLU A 67 -4.39 -14.45 -15.96
CA GLU A 67 -4.27 -15.68 -16.75
C GLU A 67 -2.88 -16.30 -16.62
N GLU A 68 -1.83 -15.49 -16.56
CA GLU A 68 -0.46 -15.96 -16.39
C GLU A 68 -0.28 -16.63 -15.02
N GLU A 69 -0.81 -16.01 -13.97
CA GLU A 69 -0.77 -16.60 -12.62
C GLU A 69 -1.59 -17.90 -12.55
N ALA A 70 -2.77 -17.96 -13.17
CA ALA A 70 -3.57 -19.16 -13.24
C ALA A 70 -2.78 -20.32 -13.88
N LYS A 71 -2.10 -20.07 -15.01
CA LYS A 71 -1.23 -21.06 -15.67
C LYS A 71 -0.10 -21.55 -14.77
N LYS A 72 0.50 -20.64 -13.98
CA LYS A 72 1.54 -21.00 -13.01
C LYS A 72 1.02 -21.98 -11.95
N PHE A 73 -0.16 -21.74 -11.40
CA PHE A 73 -0.79 -22.64 -10.42
C PHE A 73 -1.15 -23.99 -11.03
N ILE A 74 -1.66 -24.03 -12.25
CA ILE A 74 -1.94 -25.28 -12.97
C ILE A 74 -0.63 -26.09 -13.19
N LEU A 75 0.46 -25.43 -13.59
CA LEU A 75 1.79 -26.04 -13.71
C LEU A 75 2.33 -26.57 -12.37
N MET A 76 1.90 -26.01 -11.25
CA MET A 76 2.22 -26.48 -9.90
C MET A 76 1.29 -27.61 -9.42
N GLY A 77 0.32 -28.04 -10.24
CA GLY A 77 -0.57 -29.16 -9.95
C GLY A 77 -1.98 -28.76 -9.52
N ALA A 78 -2.36 -27.48 -9.58
CA ALA A 78 -3.75 -27.07 -9.34
C ALA A 78 -4.65 -27.61 -10.45
N SER A 79 -5.90 -27.98 -10.08
CA SER A 79 -6.88 -28.45 -11.05
C SER A 79 -7.32 -27.29 -11.95
N GLU A 80 -7.28 -27.49 -13.26
CA GLU A 80 -7.76 -26.51 -14.24
C GLU A 80 -9.24 -26.16 -14.02
N SER A 81 -10.08 -27.16 -13.70
CA SER A 81 -11.51 -26.96 -13.43
C SER A 81 -11.80 -26.18 -12.13
N ARG A 82 -10.81 -25.96 -11.27
CA ARG A 82 -10.92 -25.23 -10.01
C ARG A 82 -9.99 -24.03 -9.93
N THR A 83 -9.41 -23.64 -11.06
CA THR A 83 -8.55 -22.45 -11.16
C THR A 83 -9.24 -21.41 -12.03
N PHE A 84 -9.50 -20.26 -11.46
CA PHE A 84 -10.24 -19.17 -12.08
C PHE A 84 -9.40 -17.89 -12.05
N VAL A 85 -9.61 -16.99 -13.01
CA VAL A 85 -9.05 -15.64 -12.97
C VAL A 85 -10.06 -14.74 -12.30
N THR A 86 -9.75 -14.27 -11.11
CA THR A 86 -10.65 -13.43 -10.28
C THR A 86 -10.16 -11.99 -10.15
N GLY A 87 -8.96 -11.68 -10.65
CA GLY A 87 -8.35 -10.38 -10.49
C GLY A 87 -7.60 -10.22 -9.16
N ASN A 88 -7.09 -9.01 -8.94
CA ASN A 88 -6.35 -8.69 -7.73
C ASN A 88 -7.27 -7.91 -6.77
N ILE A 89 -7.48 -8.44 -5.58
CA ILE A 89 -8.33 -7.86 -4.53
C ILE A 89 -7.91 -6.42 -4.14
N LYS A 90 -6.66 -6.06 -4.40
CA LYS A 90 -6.19 -4.69 -4.16
C LYS A 90 -6.89 -3.65 -5.04
N PHE A 91 -7.47 -4.07 -6.19
CA PHE A 91 -8.25 -3.19 -7.06
C PHE A 91 -9.68 -2.97 -6.56
N ASP A 92 -10.17 -3.80 -5.64
CA ASP A 92 -11.50 -3.65 -5.01
C ASP A 92 -11.48 -2.60 -3.87
N TYR A 93 -10.55 -1.66 -3.94
CA TYR A 93 -10.46 -0.58 -2.95
C TYR A 93 -11.71 0.30 -3.04
N SER A 94 -12.53 0.25 -2.01
CA SER A 94 -13.64 1.18 -1.83
C SER A 94 -13.21 2.36 -0.95
N THR A 95 -13.54 3.56 -1.41
CA THR A 95 -13.31 4.77 -0.61
C THR A 95 -14.13 4.66 0.70
N PRO A 96 -13.50 4.79 1.88
CA PRO A 96 -14.24 4.78 3.14
C PRO A 96 -15.32 5.86 3.17
N ASP A 97 -16.48 5.51 3.75
CA ASP A 97 -17.59 6.46 3.90
C ASP A 97 -17.16 7.73 4.64
N GLY A 98 -17.63 8.86 4.16
CA GLY A 98 -17.33 10.17 4.75
C GLY A 98 -15.89 10.66 4.56
N LEU A 99 -15.06 9.98 3.75
CA LEU A 99 -13.67 10.39 3.52
C LEU A 99 -13.57 11.72 2.77
N ILE A 100 -14.40 11.91 1.76
CA ILE A 100 -14.42 13.13 0.93
C ILE A 100 -14.84 14.32 1.79
N GLU A 101 -15.85 14.16 2.63
CA GLU A 101 -16.31 15.17 3.57
C GLU A 101 -15.21 15.56 4.56
N LYS A 102 -14.50 14.57 5.12
CA LYS A 102 -13.35 14.80 6.01
C LYS A 102 -12.22 15.57 5.29
N ALA A 103 -11.91 15.21 4.05
CA ALA A 103 -10.92 15.90 3.24
C ALA A 103 -11.33 17.36 2.94
N ASN A 104 -12.59 17.59 2.63
CA ASN A 104 -13.13 18.94 2.42
C ASN A 104 -13.11 19.77 3.71
N MET A 105 -13.47 19.19 4.85
CA MET A 105 -13.35 19.83 6.16
C MET A 105 -11.90 20.18 6.50
N PHE A 106 -10.97 19.27 6.22
CA PHE A 106 -9.54 19.50 6.38
C PHE A 106 -9.07 20.69 5.52
N LYS A 107 -9.44 20.72 4.24
CA LYS A 107 -9.13 21.85 3.34
C LYS A 107 -9.66 23.16 3.89
N LYS A 108 -10.93 23.20 4.27
CA LYS A 108 -11.57 24.43 4.81
C LYS A 108 -10.91 24.91 6.09
N LYS A 109 -10.53 24.00 6.98
CA LYS A 109 -9.98 24.32 8.29
C LYS A 109 -8.49 24.73 8.23
N PHE A 110 -7.70 24.09 7.37
CA PHE A 110 -6.25 24.15 7.46
C PHE A 110 -5.55 24.65 6.19
N ALA A 111 -6.18 24.61 5.03
CA ALA A 111 -5.49 24.87 3.77
C ALA A 111 -6.02 26.08 2.98
N LEU A 112 -7.22 26.62 3.30
CA LEU A 112 -7.75 27.89 2.79
C LEU A 112 -7.38 28.19 1.31
N ASN A 113 -7.75 27.32 0.38
CA ASN A 113 -7.47 27.47 -1.07
C ASN A 113 -5.99 27.36 -1.50
N ARG A 114 -5.09 26.93 -0.64
CA ARG A 114 -3.70 26.67 -1.00
C ARG A 114 -3.57 25.37 -1.80
N PRO A 115 -2.67 25.30 -2.80
CA PRO A 115 -2.28 24.03 -3.38
C PRO A 115 -1.65 23.12 -2.31
N ILE A 116 -2.10 21.86 -2.25
CA ILE A 116 -1.55 20.84 -1.35
C ILE A 116 -0.96 19.73 -2.18
N TRP A 117 0.22 19.27 -1.82
CA TRP A 117 0.71 17.97 -2.30
C TRP A 117 1.16 17.10 -1.13
N VAL A 118 1.05 15.78 -1.32
CA VAL A 118 1.30 14.81 -0.27
C VAL A 118 2.46 13.91 -0.67
N ALA A 119 3.38 13.70 0.25
CA ALA A 119 4.39 12.66 0.17
C ALA A 119 4.06 11.57 1.20
N GLY A 120 3.32 10.54 0.75
CA GLY A 120 2.82 9.48 1.61
C GLY A 120 3.77 8.29 1.70
N SER A 121 3.77 7.62 2.85
CA SER A 121 4.55 6.39 3.10
C SER A 121 6.05 6.54 2.82
N THR A 122 6.64 7.67 3.20
CA THR A 122 8.04 7.96 2.89
C THR A 122 9.03 7.15 3.72
N HIS A 123 10.18 6.83 3.12
CA HIS A 123 11.28 6.10 3.73
C HIS A 123 12.52 6.98 3.92
N LYS A 124 13.46 6.46 4.73
CA LYS A 124 14.73 7.15 5.03
C LYS A 124 15.48 7.53 3.76
N GLY A 125 15.75 8.82 3.60
CA GLY A 125 16.43 9.39 2.44
C GLY A 125 15.48 10.07 1.45
N GLU A 126 14.27 9.57 1.29
CA GLU A 126 13.27 10.16 0.37
C GLU A 126 12.87 11.57 0.81
N GLU A 127 12.68 11.77 2.11
CA GLU A 127 12.26 13.07 2.65
C GLU A 127 13.23 14.19 2.32
N LYS A 128 14.52 13.88 2.18
CA LYS A 128 15.53 14.87 1.75
C LYS A 128 15.24 15.34 0.33
N ILE A 129 14.99 14.40 -0.58
CA ILE A 129 14.70 14.68 -1.99
C ILE A 129 13.37 15.42 -2.12
N ILE A 130 12.36 14.99 -1.36
CA ILE A 130 11.03 15.60 -1.31
C ILE A 130 11.12 17.05 -0.85
N LEU A 131 11.87 17.34 0.21
CA LEU A 131 12.06 18.71 0.72
C LEU A 131 12.85 19.58 -0.28
N ASP A 132 13.85 19.02 -0.98
CA ASP A 132 14.56 19.73 -2.04
C ASP A 132 13.63 20.04 -3.23
N ALA A 133 12.73 19.13 -3.59
CA ALA A 133 11.70 19.35 -4.60
C ALA A 133 10.69 20.43 -4.13
N HIS A 134 10.22 20.34 -2.88
CA HIS A 134 9.32 21.33 -2.32
C HIS A 134 9.91 22.75 -2.34
N LYS A 135 11.18 22.89 -1.98
CA LYS A 135 11.89 24.17 -2.07
C LYS A 135 11.91 24.74 -3.50
N ARG A 136 11.97 23.88 -4.50
CA ARG A 136 11.91 24.29 -5.91
C ARG A 136 10.49 24.68 -6.32
N ILE A 137 9.48 23.90 -5.90
CA ILE A 137 8.06 24.17 -6.17
C ILE A 137 7.65 25.53 -5.58
N MET A 138 8.08 25.85 -4.37
CA MET A 138 7.78 27.11 -3.69
C MET A 138 8.29 28.36 -4.42
N LYS A 139 9.24 28.25 -5.34
CA LYS A 139 9.65 29.38 -6.19
C LYS A 139 8.54 29.82 -7.13
N THR A 140 7.71 28.90 -7.59
CA THR A 140 6.59 29.17 -8.50
C THR A 140 5.25 29.25 -7.77
N TYR A 141 5.11 28.45 -6.70
CA TYR A 141 3.91 28.36 -5.87
C TYR A 141 4.27 28.60 -4.41
N PRO A 142 4.52 29.83 -3.96
CA PRO A 142 5.03 30.13 -2.61
C PRO A 142 4.09 29.68 -1.50
N ASP A 143 2.77 29.66 -1.76
CA ASP A 143 1.75 29.27 -0.79
C ASP A 143 1.53 27.75 -0.73
N ASN A 144 2.29 26.97 -1.49
CA ASN A 144 2.11 25.52 -1.55
C ASN A 144 2.38 24.86 -0.19
N LEU A 145 1.49 23.96 0.23
CA LEU A 145 1.65 23.15 1.44
C LEU A 145 2.09 21.72 1.08
N LEU A 146 3.20 21.29 1.67
CA LEU A 146 3.61 19.88 1.62
C LEU A 146 3.13 19.13 2.87
N ILE A 147 2.47 18.01 2.68
CA ILE A 147 2.18 17.05 3.74
C ILE A 147 3.14 15.86 3.61
N ILE A 148 3.94 15.59 4.64
CA ILE A 148 4.84 14.42 4.68
C ILE A 148 4.30 13.40 5.68
N ALA A 149 4.04 12.18 5.22
CA ALA A 149 3.60 11.06 6.04
C ALA A 149 4.64 9.92 6.00
N PRO A 150 5.53 9.85 6.99
CA PRO A 150 6.52 8.77 7.06
C PRO A 150 5.84 7.42 7.30
N ARG A 151 6.34 6.35 6.63
CA ARG A 151 5.77 5.00 6.72
C ARG A 151 5.82 4.42 8.14
N ARG A 152 6.83 4.80 8.93
CA ARG A 152 7.10 4.23 10.24
C ARG A 152 7.04 5.29 11.33
N PRO A 153 6.21 5.09 12.38
CA PRO A 153 6.03 6.05 13.47
C PRO A 153 7.33 6.43 14.19
N GLU A 154 8.25 5.48 14.37
CA GLU A 154 9.54 5.74 15.00
C GLU A 154 10.41 6.78 14.28
N ARG A 155 10.03 7.14 13.04
CA ARG A 155 10.74 8.13 12.25
C ARG A 155 10.16 9.54 12.34
N PHE A 156 8.99 9.72 12.93
CA PHE A 156 8.32 11.03 12.97
C PHE A 156 9.23 12.12 13.51
N ARG A 157 9.83 11.91 14.68
CA ARG A 157 10.75 12.87 15.29
C ARG A 157 11.98 13.19 14.42
N SER A 158 12.56 12.18 13.79
CA SER A 158 13.73 12.36 12.92
C SER A 158 13.39 13.13 11.64
N VAL A 159 12.18 12.92 11.09
CA VAL A 159 11.69 13.66 9.91
C VAL A 159 11.36 15.09 10.28
N GLN A 160 10.73 15.35 11.43
CA GLN A 160 10.49 16.70 11.94
C GLN A 160 11.79 17.50 12.07
N ASN A 161 12.81 16.88 12.69
CA ASN A 161 14.13 17.50 12.81
C ASN A 161 14.77 17.80 11.44
N LEU A 162 14.59 16.91 10.47
CA LEU A 162 15.08 17.13 9.10
C LEU A 162 14.38 18.33 8.44
N ILE A 163 13.05 18.45 8.59
CA ILE A 163 12.27 19.57 8.05
C ILE A 163 12.79 20.90 8.61
N HIS A 164 12.95 21.00 9.93
CA HIS A 164 13.50 22.21 10.58
C HIS A 164 14.93 22.50 10.14
N LYS A 165 15.80 21.48 10.07
CA LYS A 165 17.19 21.63 9.60
C LYS A 165 17.27 22.15 8.17
N ARG A 166 16.24 21.87 7.34
CA ARG A 166 16.14 22.38 5.97
C ARG A 166 15.54 23.78 5.88
N GLY A 167 15.19 24.39 7.02
CA GLY A 167 14.71 25.77 7.13
C GLY A 167 13.22 25.93 6.82
N PHE A 168 12.43 24.86 6.84
CA PHE A 168 10.99 24.95 6.64
C PHE A 168 10.24 25.17 7.95
N SER A 169 9.19 25.99 7.91
CA SER A 169 8.18 26.05 8.97
C SER A 169 7.37 24.75 8.96
N CYS A 170 7.25 24.11 10.11
CA CYS A 170 6.61 22.79 10.24
C CYS A 170 5.60 22.77 11.38
N VAL A 171 4.45 22.16 11.14
CA VAL A 171 3.49 21.76 12.17
C VAL A 171 3.29 20.27 12.15
N SER A 172 3.06 19.66 13.33
CA SER A 172 2.72 18.24 13.46
C SER A 172 1.21 18.07 13.57
N ARG A 173 0.68 17.11 12.84
CA ARG A 173 -0.76 16.80 12.83
C ARG A 173 -1.27 16.40 14.21
N SER A 174 -0.50 15.60 14.97
CA SER A 174 -0.85 15.12 16.31
C SER A 174 -1.02 16.26 17.33
N GLN A 175 -0.33 17.37 17.13
CA GLN A 175 -0.42 18.53 18.03
C GLN A 175 -1.67 19.36 17.82
N ASN A 176 -2.47 19.06 16.80
CA ASN A 176 -3.71 19.76 16.43
C ASN A 176 -3.53 21.29 16.31
N MET A 177 -2.30 21.72 16.03
CA MET A 177 -1.95 23.14 15.90
C MET A 177 -2.61 23.74 14.66
N GLN A 178 -2.92 25.02 14.75
CA GLN A 178 -3.40 25.77 13.59
C GLN A 178 -2.32 25.82 12.51
N ILE A 179 -2.69 25.51 11.28
CA ILE A 179 -1.84 25.70 10.10
C ILE A 179 -2.03 27.16 9.66
N PHE A 180 -0.96 27.93 9.71
CA PHE A 180 -0.94 29.32 9.24
C PHE A 180 -0.59 29.36 7.75
N GLU A 181 -0.87 30.47 7.10
CA GLU A 181 -0.46 30.69 5.70
C GLU A 181 1.04 30.54 5.50
N THR A 182 1.82 30.89 6.53
CA THR A 182 3.29 30.76 6.56
C THR A 182 3.78 29.34 6.79
N THR A 183 2.91 28.37 7.13
CA THR A 183 3.29 26.96 7.31
C THR A 183 3.60 26.34 5.96
N GLN A 184 4.81 25.85 5.81
CA GLN A 184 5.28 25.26 4.54
C GLN A 184 5.14 23.74 4.50
N VAL A 185 5.31 23.09 5.64
CA VAL A 185 5.25 21.62 5.74
C VAL A 185 4.36 21.22 6.90
N MET A 186 3.50 20.25 6.69
CA MET A 186 2.79 19.51 7.74
C MET A 186 3.37 18.10 7.84
N LEU A 187 3.82 17.73 9.03
CA LEU A 187 4.16 16.34 9.34
C LEU A 187 2.88 15.60 9.73
N ALA A 188 2.48 14.61 8.94
CA ALA A 188 1.40 13.69 9.25
C ALA A 188 1.93 12.57 10.15
N ASP A 189 1.99 12.85 11.44
CA ASP A 189 2.46 11.94 12.50
C ASP A 189 1.30 11.21 13.20
N THR A 190 0.22 10.97 12.45
CA THR A 190 -0.95 10.20 12.85
C THR A 190 -1.13 8.99 11.94
N LEU A 191 -1.81 7.95 12.44
CA LEU A 191 -2.11 6.75 11.66
C LEU A 191 -3.55 6.79 11.13
N GLY A 192 -3.77 6.18 9.94
CA GLY A 192 -5.09 6.03 9.33
C GLY A 192 -5.65 7.27 8.62
N GLU A 193 -4.95 8.41 8.63
CA GLU A 193 -5.41 9.65 7.99
C GLU A 193 -4.87 9.87 6.56
N LEU A 194 -3.97 9.01 6.09
CA LEU A 194 -3.30 9.18 4.79
C LEU A 194 -4.28 9.26 3.60
N PRO A 195 -5.35 8.44 3.52
CA PRO A 195 -6.35 8.56 2.46
C PRO A 195 -7.03 9.95 2.44
N MET A 196 -7.31 10.51 3.61
CA MET A 196 -7.88 11.87 3.72
C MET A 196 -6.91 12.93 3.15
N PHE A 197 -5.61 12.81 3.44
CA PHE A 197 -4.62 13.73 2.90
C PHE A 197 -4.47 13.59 1.39
N TYR A 198 -4.51 12.37 0.84
CA TYR A 198 -4.53 12.16 -0.60
C TYR A 198 -5.76 12.81 -1.25
N SER A 199 -6.95 12.56 -0.72
CA SER A 199 -8.19 13.18 -1.22
C SER A 199 -8.18 14.72 -1.13
N ALA A 200 -7.44 15.27 -0.16
CA ALA A 200 -7.28 16.72 0.00
C ALA A 200 -6.21 17.33 -0.91
N SER A 201 -5.40 16.55 -1.60
CA SER A 201 -4.23 17.02 -2.35
C SER A 201 -4.49 17.14 -3.85
N SER A 202 -3.69 17.97 -4.52
CA SER A 202 -3.68 18.11 -5.98
C SER A 202 -2.80 17.04 -6.64
N VAL A 203 -1.81 16.49 -5.91
CA VAL A 203 -0.91 15.45 -6.38
C VAL A 203 -0.32 14.70 -5.19
N ALA A 204 -0.11 13.41 -5.33
CA ALA A 204 0.49 12.53 -4.33
C ALA A 204 1.80 11.91 -4.84
N PHE A 205 2.86 12.02 -4.05
CA PHE A 205 4.04 11.19 -4.19
C PHE A 205 3.91 9.98 -3.27
N VAL A 206 4.09 8.77 -3.80
CA VAL A 206 4.06 7.53 -3.01
C VAL A 206 5.49 7.04 -2.79
N GLY A 207 5.86 6.98 -1.51
CA GLY A 207 7.21 6.61 -1.07
C GLY A 207 7.57 5.14 -1.24
N GLY A 208 8.80 4.79 -0.84
CA GLY A 208 9.40 3.48 -1.05
C GLY A 208 9.93 3.25 -2.46
N SER A 209 9.75 4.21 -3.35
CA SER A 209 9.97 4.09 -4.79
C SER A 209 11.25 4.75 -5.31
N LEU A 210 11.91 5.61 -4.51
CA LEU A 210 13.19 6.24 -4.89
C LEU A 210 14.41 5.37 -4.53
N PHE A 211 14.24 4.42 -3.61
CA PHE A 211 15.29 3.49 -3.18
C PHE A 211 14.76 2.05 -3.25
N LYS A 212 15.66 1.06 -3.11
CA LYS A 212 15.33 -0.39 -3.19
C LYS A 212 14.40 -0.89 -2.07
N THR A 213 13.37 -0.11 -1.73
CA THR A 213 12.34 -0.49 -0.76
C THR A 213 11.15 -1.18 -1.44
N GLY A 214 10.89 -0.83 -2.75
CA GLY A 214 9.92 -1.55 -3.57
C GLY A 214 8.62 -0.82 -3.88
N GLY A 215 8.45 0.41 -3.41
CA GLY A 215 7.22 1.17 -3.60
C GLY A 215 6.09 0.73 -2.65
N HIS A 216 5.10 1.60 -2.49
CA HIS A 216 3.88 1.33 -1.72
C HIS A 216 2.66 1.35 -2.63
N ASN A 217 1.49 1.10 -2.07
CA ASN A 217 0.23 1.01 -2.79
C ASN A 217 -0.10 2.33 -3.53
N LEU A 218 -0.10 2.28 -4.86
CA LEU A 218 -0.44 3.41 -5.73
C LEU A 218 -1.95 3.53 -5.94
N LEU A 219 -2.70 2.44 -5.69
CA LEU A 219 -4.14 2.39 -5.91
C LEU A 219 -4.90 3.27 -4.92
N GLU A 220 -4.37 3.45 -3.71
CA GLU A 220 -5.01 4.26 -2.69
C GLU A 220 -5.20 5.72 -3.15
N PRO A 221 -4.17 6.49 -3.53
CA PRO A 221 -4.39 7.84 -4.07
C PRO A 221 -5.09 7.83 -5.44
N ALA A 222 -4.84 6.83 -6.31
CA ALA A 222 -5.47 6.75 -7.63
C ALA A 222 -7.00 6.57 -7.54
N SER A 223 -7.49 5.74 -6.61
CA SER A 223 -8.93 5.54 -6.37
C SER A 223 -9.64 6.81 -5.87
N LEU A 224 -8.88 7.76 -5.32
CA LEU A 224 -9.36 9.06 -4.87
C LEU A 224 -9.24 10.15 -5.96
N ASN A 225 -8.99 9.76 -7.21
CA ASN A 225 -8.74 10.67 -8.34
C ASN A 225 -7.58 11.63 -8.11
N THR A 226 -6.62 11.28 -7.24
CA THR A 226 -5.42 12.07 -7.00
C THR A 226 -4.31 11.63 -7.94
N PRO A 227 -3.76 12.51 -8.79
CA PRO A 227 -2.61 12.21 -9.63
C PRO A 227 -1.44 11.70 -8.82
N VAL A 228 -0.81 10.61 -9.28
CA VAL A 228 0.25 9.91 -8.55
C VAL A 228 1.60 10.12 -9.20
N ILE A 229 2.58 10.49 -8.38
CA ILE A 229 4.01 10.50 -8.74
C ILE A 229 4.71 9.41 -7.96
N THR A 230 5.60 8.69 -8.60
CA THR A 230 6.41 7.65 -7.98
C THR A 230 7.85 7.70 -8.51
N GLY A 231 8.78 7.11 -7.77
CA GLY A 231 10.13 6.85 -8.24
C GLY A 231 10.17 5.65 -9.21
N PRO A 232 11.35 5.33 -9.76
CA PRO A 232 11.51 4.30 -10.79
C PRO A 232 11.51 2.87 -10.23
N ILE A 233 11.52 2.69 -8.91
CA ILE A 233 11.66 1.37 -8.27
C ILE A 233 10.33 0.95 -7.71
N LEU A 234 9.62 0.10 -8.46
CA LEU A 234 8.34 -0.49 -8.10
C LEU A 234 8.51 -2.01 -8.17
N TYR A 235 8.49 -2.68 -7.02
CA TYR A 235 8.48 -4.13 -6.93
C TYR A 235 7.12 -4.56 -6.33
N GLY A 236 6.27 -5.16 -7.14
CA GLY A 236 4.99 -5.70 -6.70
C GLY A 236 3.92 -5.59 -7.73
#